data_feecb6b86c8c7d606d9da4c3c88a4b4f
#
_entry.id   feecb6b86c8c7d606d9da4c3c88a4b4f
#
_cell.length_a   1.000
_cell.length_b   1.000
_cell.length_c   1.000
_cell.angle_alpha   90.00
_cell.angle_beta   90.00
_cell.angle_gamma   90.00
#
_symmetry.space_group_name_H-M   'P 1'
#
loop_
_entity.id
_entity.type
_entity.pdbx_description
1 polymer ?
#
loop_
_entity_poly.entity_id
_entity_poly.type
_entity_poly.pdbx_seq_one_letter_code
_entity_poly.pdbx_strand_id
1 'polypeptide(L)'
;GANIAVSTALAKALGYTPLSTPKLIEQVTDSTREEILAEDGDAGLVLAENAVLEQLSTLIRCVVATSGGGKGATARGDCWDHIFGHFTVWLDDLDAVEQAKSDNQSAPQRDAYAFAEVRLVLSEKNIATETEATNIAVNVMTGIKDLLHDDPQLSGKKGFYVKMGCRGDWPVLQPPGWDGTEEGKIDPKTQKPYKDAEQGPKQE
;
A
#
# COMPACT_ATOMS: atom_id res chain seq x y z
N GLY A 1 2.59 2.06 -16.55
CA GLY A 1 1.49 1.12 -16.33
C GLY A 1 0.19 1.81 -15.94
N ALA A 2 -0.89 1.03 -15.90
CA ALA A 2 -2.26 1.49 -15.63
C ALA A 2 -2.37 2.29 -14.33
N ASN A 3 -1.77 1.81 -13.24
CA ASN A 3 -1.77 2.46 -11.94
C ASN A 3 -1.19 3.89 -11.98
N ILE A 4 -0.12 4.14 -12.74
CA ILE A 4 0.46 5.49 -12.89
C ILE A 4 -0.49 6.41 -13.65
N ALA A 5 -1.12 5.95 -14.72
CA ALA A 5 -2.06 6.77 -15.49
C ALA A 5 -3.28 7.14 -14.64
N VAL A 6 -3.88 6.17 -13.95
CA VAL A 6 -5.04 6.39 -13.06
C VAL A 6 -4.67 7.29 -11.88
N SER A 7 -3.53 7.07 -11.23
CA SER A 7 -3.10 7.92 -10.10
C SER A 7 -2.86 9.36 -10.53
N THR A 8 -2.31 9.57 -11.74
CA THR A 8 -2.10 10.91 -12.30
C THR A 8 -3.45 11.60 -12.58
N ALA A 9 -4.40 10.89 -13.19
CA ALA A 9 -5.74 11.41 -13.45
C ALA A 9 -6.49 11.75 -12.14
N LEU A 10 -6.41 10.87 -11.15
CA LEU A 10 -7.00 11.07 -9.83
C LEU A 10 -6.38 12.27 -9.11
N ALA A 11 -5.06 12.38 -9.11
CA ALA A 11 -4.35 13.50 -8.51
C ALA A 11 -4.76 14.84 -9.15
N LYS A 12 -4.84 14.88 -10.48
CA LYS A 12 -5.30 16.04 -11.25
C LYS A 12 -6.73 16.44 -10.84
N ALA A 13 -7.64 15.48 -10.74
CA ALA A 13 -9.02 15.71 -10.34
C ALA A 13 -9.16 16.25 -8.90
N LEU A 14 -8.31 15.81 -7.99
CA LEU A 14 -8.30 16.22 -6.59
C LEU A 14 -7.48 17.49 -6.32
N GLY A 15 -6.67 17.95 -7.27
CA GLY A 15 -5.68 19.03 -7.03
C GLY A 15 -4.54 18.55 -6.11
N TYR A 16 -4.16 17.29 -6.19
CA TYR A 16 -3.12 16.64 -5.39
C TYR A 16 -1.86 16.39 -6.22
N THR A 17 -0.76 16.06 -5.54
CA THR A 17 0.50 15.72 -6.18
C THR A 17 0.53 14.23 -6.55
N PRO A 18 0.73 13.86 -7.83
CA PRO A 18 0.95 12.47 -8.21
C PRO A 18 2.37 12.04 -7.89
N LEU A 19 2.52 10.92 -7.21
CA LEU A 19 3.80 10.29 -6.87
C LEU A 19 3.83 8.85 -7.38
N SER A 20 5.03 8.33 -7.63
CA SER A 20 5.23 6.95 -8.11
C SER A 20 6.40 6.35 -7.37
N THR A 21 6.17 5.27 -6.60
CA THR A 21 7.24 4.60 -5.85
C THR A 21 8.35 4.09 -6.75
N PRO A 22 8.11 3.49 -7.95
CA PRO A 22 9.19 3.12 -8.85
C PRO A 22 10.11 4.29 -9.23
N LYS A 23 9.53 5.45 -9.54
CA LYS A 23 10.33 6.64 -9.89
C LYS A 23 11.10 7.20 -8.70
N LEU A 24 10.53 7.14 -7.51
CA LEU A 24 11.19 7.61 -6.29
C LEU A 24 12.34 6.66 -5.90
N ILE A 25 12.13 5.35 -6.04
CA ILE A 25 13.19 4.36 -5.84
C ILE A 25 14.35 4.64 -6.79
N GLU A 26 14.09 4.80 -8.08
CA GLU A 26 15.12 5.12 -9.09
C GLU A 26 15.91 6.39 -8.75
N GLN A 27 15.22 7.43 -8.25
CA GLN A 27 15.86 8.68 -7.84
C GLN A 27 16.76 8.54 -6.60
N VAL A 28 16.42 7.62 -5.69
CA VAL A 28 17.18 7.44 -4.43
C VAL A 28 18.31 6.44 -4.59
N THR A 29 18.11 5.40 -5.41
CA THR A 29 19.07 4.29 -5.55
C THR A 29 19.95 4.40 -6.79
N ASP A 30 19.64 5.32 -7.71
CA ASP A 30 20.22 5.38 -9.07
C ASP A 30 20.08 4.07 -9.87
N SER A 31 19.14 3.20 -9.46
CA SER A 31 18.88 1.90 -10.07
C SER A 31 17.41 1.78 -10.46
N THR A 32 17.17 1.25 -11.66
CA THR A 32 15.81 0.97 -12.11
C THR A 32 15.20 -0.20 -11.35
N ARG A 33 13.87 -0.29 -11.36
CA ARG A 33 13.15 -1.43 -10.78
C ARG A 33 13.65 -2.77 -11.34
N GLU A 34 13.92 -2.82 -12.63
CA GLU A 34 14.40 -3.99 -13.34
C GLU A 34 15.82 -4.40 -12.89
N GLU A 35 16.69 -3.44 -12.66
CA GLU A 35 18.04 -3.67 -12.13
C GLU A 35 17.99 -4.20 -10.70
N ILE A 36 17.20 -3.58 -9.82
CA ILE A 36 17.00 -4.06 -8.44
C ILE A 36 16.48 -5.50 -8.43
N LEU A 37 15.48 -5.80 -9.30
CA LEU A 37 14.96 -7.16 -9.40
C LEU A 37 15.99 -8.17 -9.92
N ALA A 38 16.91 -7.75 -10.78
CA ALA A 38 17.95 -8.61 -11.32
C ALA A 38 19.09 -8.85 -10.31
N GLU A 39 19.44 -7.86 -9.51
CA GLU A 39 20.55 -7.90 -8.56
C GLU A 39 20.13 -8.46 -7.18
N ASP A 40 19.04 -7.91 -6.62
CA ASP A 40 18.61 -8.18 -5.25
C ASP A 40 17.30 -8.98 -5.17
N GLY A 41 16.68 -9.26 -6.33
CA GLY A 41 15.41 -9.98 -6.41
C GLY A 41 14.22 -9.21 -5.83
N ASP A 42 13.14 -9.94 -5.57
CA ASP A 42 11.91 -9.36 -5.03
C ASP A 42 12.13 -8.75 -3.62
N ALA A 43 13.03 -9.31 -2.83
CA ALA A 43 13.33 -8.81 -1.48
C ALA A 43 13.97 -7.41 -1.51
N GLY A 44 14.89 -7.15 -2.44
CA GLY A 44 15.50 -5.83 -2.62
C GLY A 44 14.46 -4.79 -3.02
N LEU A 45 13.56 -5.12 -3.95
CA LEU A 45 12.48 -4.22 -4.35
C LEU A 45 11.51 -3.94 -3.19
N VAL A 46 11.18 -4.94 -2.37
CA VAL A 46 10.33 -4.77 -1.18
C VAL A 46 10.96 -3.80 -0.20
N LEU A 47 12.24 -3.98 0.12
CA LEU A 47 12.97 -3.10 1.05
C LEU A 47 13.03 -1.66 0.53
N ALA A 48 13.38 -1.46 -0.74
CA ALA A 48 13.45 -0.13 -1.35
C ALA A 48 12.07 0.57 -1.37
N GLU A 49 11.02 -0.16 -1.76
CA GLU A 49 9.68 0.41 -1.81
C GLU A 49 9.14 0.70 -0.41
N ASN A 50 9.37 -0.17 0.58
CA ASN A 50 8.93 0.04 1.95
C ASN A 50 9.59 1.29 2.56
N ALA A 51 10.89 1.50 2.33
CA ALA A 51 11.60 2.69 2.79
C ALA A 51 11.03 3.99 2.16
N VAL A 52 10.63 3.95 0.89
CA VAL A 52 9.96 5.07 0.22
C VAL A 52 8.57 5.30 0.82
N LEU A 53 7.78 4.24 1.03
CA LEU A 53 6.44 4.33 1.61
C LEU A 53 6.45 4.87 3.05
N GLU A 54 7.46 4.50 3.85
CA GLU A 54 7.67 5.07 5.17
C GLU A 54 7.80 6.60 5.11
N GLN A 55 8.64 7.12 4.22
CA GLN A 55 8.82 8.57 4.03
C GLN A 55 7.54 9.24 3.52
N LEU A 56 6.79 8.57 2.65
CA LEU A 56 5.53 9.08 2.11
C LEU A 56 4.38 9.04 3.12
N SER A 57 4.46 8.23 4.17
CA SER A 57 3.37 7.98 5.12
C SER A 57 2.83 9.25 5.81
N THR A 58 3.66 10.28 5.95
CA THR A 58 3.30 11.57 6.55
C THR A 58 2.86 12.62 5.55
N LEU A 59 2.96 12.36 4.26
CA LEU A 59 2.57 13.33 3.23
C LEU A 59 1.05 13.39 3.10
N ILE A 60 0.55 14.60 2.92
CA ILE A 60 -0.86 14.88 2.67
C ILE A 60 -1.05 15.39 1.23
N ARG A 61 -2.27 15.27 0.70
CA ARG A 61 -2.63 15.74 -0.63
C ARG A 61 -1.74 15.17 -1.74
N CYS A 62 -1.44 13.89 -1.64
CA CYS A 62 -0.75 13.15 -2.70
C CYS A 62 -1.55 11.91 -3.10
N VAL A 63 -1.32 11.44 -4.31
CA VAL A 63 -1.78 10.14 -4.82
C VAL A 63 -0.56 9.35 -5.22
N VAL A 64 -0.35 8.20 -4.56
CA VAL A 64 0.84 7.38 -4.74
C VAL A 64 0.51 6.16 -5.58
N ALA A 65 1.18 6.00 -6.72
CA ALA A 65 1.19 4.76 -7.49
C ALA A 65 2.35 3.88 -7.02
N THR A 66 2.04 2.67 -6.57
CA THR A 66 3.03 1.69 -6.13
C THR A 66 3.49 0.78 -7.27
N SER A 67 4.51 -0.04 -7.06
CA SER A 67 5.11 -0.91 -8.08
C SER A 67 4.11 -1.86 -8.73
N GLY A 68 3.18 -2.42 -7.98
CA GLY A 68 2.15 -3.32 -8.50
C GLY A 68 2.70 -4.62 -9.11
N GLY A 69 1.81 -5.35 -9.80
CA GLY A 69 2.20 -6.57 -10.49
C GLY A 69 2.58 -7.75 -9.58
N GLY A 70 2.11 -7.76 -8.34
CA GLY A 70 2.42 -8.80 -7.35
C GLY A 70 3.85 -8.74 -6.82
N LYS A 71 4.51 -7.59 -6.94
CA LYS A 71 5.87 -7.35 -6.49
C LYS A 71 5.94 -6.08 -5.64
N GLY A 72 7.04 -5.93 -4.90
CA GLY A 72 7.24 -4.78 -4.02
C GLY A 72 6.47 -4.88 -2.69
N ALA A 73 6.50 -3.80 -1.91
CA ALA A 73 5.98 -3.76 -0.54
C ALA A 73 4.46 -4.00 -0.47
N THR A 74 3.68 -3.49 -1.42
CA THR A 74 2.22 -3.66 -1.42
C THR A 74 1.76 -5.10 -1.64
N ALA A 75 2.61 -5.96 -2.21
CA ALA A 75 2.33 -7.38 -2.37
C ALA A 75 2.56 -8.18 -1.07
N ARG A 76 3.13 -7.57 -0.04
CA ARG A 76 3.52 -8.17 1.23
C ARG A 76 2.64 -7.66 2.36
N GLY A 77 1.94 -8.56 3.05
CA GLY A 77 1.07 -8.20 4.18
C GLY A 77 1.80 -7.55 5.36
N ASP A 78 3.05 -7.94 5.57
CA ASP A 78 3.92 -7.40 6.62
C ASP A 78 4.45 -5.99 6.35
N CYS A 79 4.21 -5.43 5.15
CA CYS A 79 4.63 -4.08 4.77
C CYS A 79 3.48 -3.05 4.76
N TRP A 80 2.32 -3.38 5.31
CA TRP A 80 1.14 -2.53 5.24
C TRP A 80 1.07 -1.43 6.31
N ASP A 81 1.98 -1.40 7.26
CA ASP A 81 2.00 -0.40 8.33
C ASP A 81 1.96 1.03 7.80
N HIS A 82 2.83 1.36 6.83
CA HIS A 82 2.88 2.69 6.24
C HIS A 82 1.81 2.94 5.17
N ILE A 83 1.29 1.87 4.55
CA ILE A 83 0.25 1.93 3.54
C ILE A 83 -1.11 2.20 4.18
N PHE A 84 -1.39 1.58 5.33
CA PHE A 84 -2.66 1.66 6.04
C PHE A 84 -3.02 3.08 6.52
N GLY A 85 -2.04 3.96 6.67
CA GLY A 85 -2.27 5.37 7.00
C GLY A 85 -3.04 6.16 5.93
N HIS A 86 -3.11 5.62 4.71
CA HIS A 86 -3.77 6.24 3.55
C HIS A 86 -5.00 5.45 3.10
N PHE A 87 -5.87 6.08 2.30
CA PHE A 87 -6.92 5.34 1.59
C PHE A 87 -6.28 4.49 0.50
N THR A 88 -6.55 3.20 0.54
CA THR A 88 -5.91 2.20 -0.30
C THR A 88 -6.87 1.72 -1.38
N VAL A 89 -6.38 1.67 -2.61
CA VAL A 89 -7.15 1.25 -3.78
C VAL A 89 -6.40 0.15 -4.53
N TRP A 90 -7.07 -0.97 -4.72
CA TRP A 90 -6.60 -2.04 -5.58
C TRP A 90 -7.25 -1.94 -6.96
N LEU A 91 -6.45 -1.66 -7.97
CA LEU A 91 -6.84 -1.80 -9.37
C LEU A 91 -6.59 -3.24 -9.78
N ASP A 92 -7.63 -4.05 -9.78
CA ASP A 92 -7.56 -5.49 -9.99
C ASP A 92 -7.68 -5.82 -11.47
N ASP A 93 -6.55 -6.06 -12.11
CA ASP A 93 -6.45 -6.51 -13.49
C ASP A 93 -6.49 -8.05 -13.51
N LEU A 94 -7.66 -8.61 -13.81
CA LEU A 94 -7.86 -10.06 -13.88
C LEU A 94 -7.13 -10.68 -15.08
N ASP A 95 -7.01 -9.96 -16.16
CA ASP A 95 -6.34 -10.44 -17.38
C ASP A 95 -4.83 -10.62 -17.18
N ALA A 96 -4.20 -9.77 -16.36
CA ALA A 96 -2.79 -9.91 -16.01
C ALA A 96 -2.49 -11.22 -15.30
N VAL A 97 -3.45 -11.76 -14.53
CA VAL A 97 -3.32 -13.05 -13.84
C VAL A 97 -3.40 -14.22 -14.81
N GLU A 98 -4.34 -14.17 -15.76
CA GLU A 98 -4.49 -15.22 -16.74
C GLU A 98 -3.27 -15.29 -17.68
N GLN A 99 -2.71 -14.12 -18.03
CA GLN A 99 -1.52 -14.02 -18.84
C GLN A 99 -0.28 -14.58 -18.13
N ALA A 100 -0.09 -14.27 -16.84
CA ALA A 100 1.01 -14.82 -16.04
C ALA A 100 0.93 -16.36 -15.94
N LYS A 101 -0.28 -16.92 -15.84
CA LYS A 101 -0.50 -18.37 -15.85
C LYS A 101 -0.15 -18.99 -17.20
N SER A 102 -0.47 -18.31 -18.30
CA SER A 102 -0.18 -18.80 -19.66
C SER A 102 1.32 -18.79 -19.97
N ASP A 103 2.05 -17.83 -19.43
CA ASP A 103 3.48 -17.65 -19.63
C ASP A 103 4.36 -18.50 -18.67
N ASN A 104 3.75 -19.41 -17.92
CA ASN A 104 4.41 -20.28 -16.95
C ASN A 104 5.22 -19.51 -15.87
N GLN A 105 4.85 -18.25 -15.64
CA GLN A 105 5.40 -17.45 -14.57
C GLN A 105 4.70 -17.77 -13.24
N SER A 106 5.41 -17.69 -12.13
CA SER A 106 4.80 -17.81 -10.80
C SER A 106 3.65 -16.80 -10.69
N ALA A 107 2.49 -17.28 -10.24
CA ALA A 107 1.34 -16.39 -10.04
C ALA A 107 1.77 -15.21 -9.15
N PRO A 108 1.45 -13.97 -9.56
CA PRO A 108 1.82 -12.80 -8.77
C PRO A 108 1.22 -12.92 -7.37
N GLN A 109 2.00 -12.60 -6.34
CA GLN A 109 1.52 -12.58 -4.97
C GLN A 109 0.48 -11.45 -4.83
N ARG A 110 -0.77 -11.82 -4.56
CA ARG A 110 -1.91 -10.87 -4.58
C ARG A 110 -2.69 -10.85 -3.27
N ASP A 111 -2.40 -11.76 -2.35
CA ASP A 111 -3.20 -11.94 -1.13
C ASP A 111 -3.22 -10.66 -0.28
N ALA A 112 -2.10 -9.94 -0.22
CA ALA A 112 -2.02 -8.68 0.49
C ALA A 112 -2.84 -7.54 -0.15
N TYR A 113 -3.12 -7.59 -1.45
CA TYR A 113 -3.95 -6.57 -2.10
C TYR A 113 -5.41 -6.63 -1.63
N ALA A 114 -5.87 -7.76 -1.09
CA ALA A 114 -7.19 -7.89 -0.47
C ALA A 114 -7.36 -7.00 0.77
N PHE A 115 -6.27 -6.47 1.31
CA PHE A 115 -6.30 -5.49 2.41
C PHE A 115 -6.71 -4.08 1.95
N ALA A 116 -6.72 -3.81 0.64
CA ALA A 116 -7.15 -2.52 0.12
C ALA A 116 -8.63 -2.28 0.40
N GLU A 117 -8.95 -1.05 0.80
CA GLU A 117 -10.30 -0.64 1.19
C GLU A 117 -11.25 -0.51 0.01
N VAL A 118 -10.72 -0.15 -1.15
CA VAL A 118 -11.47 -0.06 -2.39
C VAL A 118 -10.84 -0.99 -3.41
N ARG A 119 -11.65 -1.88 -3.99
CA ARG A 119 -11.24 -2.75 -5.09
C ARG A 119 -12.03 -2.40 -6.34
N LEU A 120 -11.32 -2.12 -7.42
CA LEU A 120 -11.91 -1.90 -8.74
C LEU A 120 -11.38 -2.96 -9.70
N VAL A 121 -12.30 -3.77 -10.22
CA VAL A 121 -11.98 -4.75 -11.26
C VAL A 121 -11.89 -4.02 -12.60
N LEU A 122 -10.74 -4.15 -13.26
CA LEU A 122 -10.51 -3.59 -14.58
C LEU A 122 -10.92 -4.63 -15.63
N SER A 123 -11.79 -4.24 -16.55
CA SER A 123 -12.30 -5.11 -17.62
C SER A 123 -11.51 -5.03 -18.92
N GLU A 124 -10.56 -4.11 -19.04
CA GLU A 124 -9.79 -3.87 -20.26
C GLU A 124 -8.28 -3.98 -20.04
N LYS A 125 -7.62 -4.71 -20.94
CA LYS A 125 -6.19 -5.11 -20.88
C LYS A 125 -5.19 -3.96 -20.83
N ASN A 126 -5.57 -2.78 -21.30
CA ASN A 126 -4.67 -1.63 -21.34
C ASN A 126 -5.47 -0.36 -21.15
N ILE A 127 -5.12 0.39 -20.13
CA ILE A 127 -5.52 1.79 -20.04
C ILE A 127 -4.66 2.55 -21.05
N ALA A 128 -5.15 2.59 -22.29
CA ALA A 128 -4.41 3.15 -23.42
C ALA A 128 -4.64 4.67 -23.56
N THR A 129 -5.71 5.19 -22.97
CA THR A 129 -6.12 6.59 -23.17
C THR A 129 -6.26 7.35 -21.85
N GLU A 130 -6.04 8.67 -21.92
CA GLU A 130 -6.28 9.59 -20.78
C GLU A 130 -7.76 9.56 -20.35
N THR A 131 -8.68 9.33 -21.27
CA THR A 131 -10.11 9.24 -21.01
C THR A 131 -10.44 8.02 -20.15
N GLU A 132 -9.89 6.86 -20.46
CA GLU A 132 -10.08 5.63 -19.68
C GLU A 132 -9.51 5.77 -18.27
N ALA A 133 -8.29 6.32 -18.15
CA ALA A 133 -7.69 6.61 -16.84
C ALA A 133 -8.54 7.57 -16.01
N THR A 134 -9.16 8.58 -16.66
CA THR A 134 -10.06 9.52 -15.99
C THR A 134 -11.34 8.85 -15.52
N ASN A 135 -11.94 7.99 -16.32
CA ASN A 135 -13.15 7.25 -15.95
C ASN A 135 -12.88 6.33 -14.74
N ILE A 136 -11.75 5.64 -14.74
CA ILE A 136 -11.35 4.81 -13.60
C ILE A 136 -11.10 5.68 -12.36
N ALA A 137 -10.45 6.84 -12.51
CA ALA A 137 -10.24 7.78 -11.41
C ALA A 137 -11.57 8.26 -10.80
N VAL A 138 -12.62 8.47 -11.62
CA VAL A 138 -13.97 8.79 -11.14
C VAL A 138 -14.54 7.63 -10.32
N ASN A 139 -14.39 6.40 -10.78
CA ASN A 139 -14.86 5.22 -10.03
C ASN A 139 -14.09 5.06 -8.71
N VAL A 140 -12.78 5.32 -8.67
CA VAL A 140 -11.99 5.38 -7.44
C VAL A 140 -12.56 6.41 -6.47
N MET A 141 -12.82 7.62 -6.94
CA MET A 141 -13.41 8.68 -6.11
C MET A 141 -14.78 8.29 -5.55
N THR A 142 -15.59 7.61 -6.35
CA THR A 142 -16.89 7.09 -5.91
C THR A 142 -16.71 6.06 -4.81
N GLY A 143 -15.83 5.06 -5.00
CA GLY A 143 -15.56 4.05 -3.98
C GLY A 143 -15.02 4.64 -2.66
N ILE A 144 -14.13 5.64 -2.73
CA ILE A 144 -13.65 6.34 -1.52
C ILE A 144 -14.78 7.14 -0.85
N LYS A 145 -15.65 7.77 -1.65
CA LYS A 145 -16.80 8.50 -1.11
C LYS A 145 -17.79 7.57 -0.39
N ASP A 146 -18.07 6.41 -0.96
CA ASP A 146 -18.93 5.41 -0.35
C ASP A 146 -18.34 4.88 0.96
N LEU A 147 -17.02 4.58 0.95
CA LEU A 147 -16.28 4.20 2.14
C LEU A 147 -16.37 5.24 3.28
N LEU A 148 -16.24 6.52 2.93
CA LEU A 148 -16.38 7.63 3.91
C LEU A 148 -17.82 7.89 4.35
N HIS A 149 -18.78 7.51 3.52
CA HIS A 149 -20.21 7.55 3.91
C HIS A 149 -20.51 6.46 4.95
N ASP A 150 -19.94 5.26 4.77
CA ASP A 150 -20.13 4.12 5.66
C ASP A 150 -19.38 4.28 6.99
N ASP A 151 -18.17 4.84 6.97
CA ASP A 151 -17.41 5.21 8.19
C ASP A 151 -16.95 6.67 8.11
N PRO A 152 -17.77 7.64 8.55
CA PRO A 152 -17.42 9.06 8.55
C PRO A 152 -16.20 9.40 9.43
N GLN A 153 -15.84 8.52 10.36
CA GLN A 153 -14.70 8.71 11.25
C GLN A 153 -13.38 8.16 10.67
N LEU A 154 -13.44 7.42 9.58
CA LEU A 154 -12.28 6.72 9.01
C LEU A 154 -11.11 7.67 8.71
N SER A 155 -11.38 8.82 8.12
CA SER A 155 -10.34 9.84 7.84
C SER A 155 -9.64 10.30 9.11
N GLY A 156 -10.40 10.52 10.19
CA GLY A 156 -9.86 10.87 11.51
C GLY A 156 -9.01 9.77 12.12
N LYS A 157 -9.48 8.52 12.02
CA LYS A 157 -8.77 7.33 12.50
C LYS A 157 -7.43 7.16 11.78
N LYS A 158 -7.42 7.27 10.43
CA LYS A 158 -6.19 7.20 9.63
C LYS A 158 -5.21 8.35 9.94
N GLY A 159 -5.71 9.57 10.05
CA GLY A 159 -4.88 10.70 10.45
C GLY A 159 -4.29 10.55 11.85
N PHE A 160 -5.02 9.93 12.78
CA PHE A 160 -4.50 9.60 14.10
C PHE A 160 -3.43 8.51 14.02
N TYR A 161 -3.66 7.43 13.26
CA TYR A 161 -2.70 6.36 13.05
C TYR A 161 -1.34 6.89 12.54
N VAL A 162 -1.37 7.77 11.52
CA VAL A 162 -0.16 8.42 10.99
C VAL A 162 0.55 9.25 12.07
N LYS A 163 -0.20 10.04 12.85
CA LYS A 163 0.36 10.83 13.98
C LYS A 163 1.02 9.98 15.05
N MET A 164 0.53 8.76 15.24
CA MET A 164 1.11 7.77 16.16
C MET A 164 2.30 7.00 15.56
N GLY A 165 2.78 7.39 14.39
CA GLY A 165 3.95 6.81 13.73
C GLY A 165 3.66 5.51 12.99
N CYS A 166 2.45 5.31 12.47
CA CYS A 166 2.03 4.10 11.74
C CYS A 166 2.24 2.81 12.54
N ARG A 167 1.94 2.85 13.82
CA ARG A 167 2.18 1.72 14.74
C ARG A 167 0.90 0.93 14.95
N GLY A 168 0.98 -0.40 14.80
CA GLY A 168 -0.13 -1.32 14.91
C GLY A 168 -0.57 -1.68 16.33
N ASP A 169 0.13 -1.22 17.35
CA ASP A 169 -0.10 -1.54 18.76
C ASP A 169 -1.30 -0.81 19.40
N TRP A 170 -2.07 -0.06 18.59
CA TRP A 170 -3.27 0.60 19.06
C TRP A 170 -4.51 -0.29 18.84
N PRO A 171 -5.30 -0.64 19.85
CA PRO A 171 -6.35 -1.68 19.78
C PRO A 171 -7.43 -1.45 18.69
N VAL A 172 -7.63 -0.18 18.29
CA VAL A 172 -8.73 0.22 17.38
C VAL A 172 -8.21 0.57 15.98
N LEU A 173 -6.89 0.55 15.75
CA LEU A 173 -6.24 1.02 14.53
C LEU A 173 -5.07 0.11 14.15
N GLN A 174 -5.33 -1.18 14.10
CA GLN A 174 -4.33 -2.16 13.67
C GLN A 174 -4.31 -2.28 12.15
N PRO A 175 -3.15 -2.15 11.51
CA PRO A 175 -3.04 -2.41 10.09
C PRO A 175 -3.33 -3.90 9.80
N PRO A 176 -3.81 -4.21 8.61
CA PRO A 176 -3.97 -5.59 8.18
C PRO A 176 -2.63 -6.35 8.28
N GLY A 177 -2.66 -7.59 8.74
CA GLY A 177 -1.45 -8.41 8.91
C GLY A 177 -0.58 -8.03 10.11
N TRP A 178 -1.01 -7.07 10.95
CA TRP A 178 -0.28 -6.74 12.16
C TRP A 178 -0.24 -7.92 13.14
N ASP A 179 0.97 -8.27 13.55
CA ASP A 179 1.23 -9.25 14.61
C ASP A 179 1.84 -8.54 15.82
N GLY A 180 1.13 -8.54 16.94
CA GLY A 180 1.57 -7.92 18.20
C GLY A 180 2.73 -8.65 18.88
N THR A 181 3.11 -9.83 18.39
CA THR A 181 4.15 -10.67 18.98
C THR A 181 5.54 -10.43 18.37
N GLU A 182 5.66 -9.66 17.30
CA GLU A 182 6.95 -9.40 16.67
C GLU A 182 7.92 -8.64 17.60
N GLU A 183 9.14 -9.17 17.71
CA GLU A 183 10.24 -8.52 18.43
C GLU A 183 10.52 -7.12 17.86
N GLY A 184 10.62 -6.14 18.74
CA GLY A 184 11.00 -4.76 18.39
C GLY A 184 9.88 -3.74 18.37
N LYS A 185 8.61 -4.14 18.51
CA LYS A 185 7.52 -3.18 18.67
C LYS A 185 7.65 -2.43 20.00
N ILE A 186 7.40 -1.14 19.96
CA ILE A 186 7.57 -0.26 21.12
C ILE A 186 6.22 -0.06 21.80
N ASP A 187 6.12 -0.30 23.10
CA ASP A 187 4.94 0.03 23.91
C ASP A 187 4.72 1.55 23.93
N PRO A 188 3.57 2.05 23.48
CA PRO A 188 3.30 3.49 23.38
C PRO A 188 3.29 4.18 24.75
N LYS A 189 3.01 3.44 25.82
CA LYS A 189 2.96 4.00 27.19
C LYS A 189 4.35 4.13 27.81
N THR A 190 5.21 3.16 27.54
CA THR A 190 6.53 3.08 28.19
C THR A 190 7.66 3.54 27.29
N GLN A 191 7.40 3.72 25.98
CA GLN A 191 8.40 4.02 24.95
C GLN A 191 9.55 2.99 24.90
N LYS A 192 9.29 1.77 25.37
CA LYS A 192 10.25 0.66 25.38
C LYS A 192 9.75 -0.45 24.47
N PRO A 193 10.66 -1.27 23.90
CA PRO A 193 10.25 -2.47 23.17
C PRO A 193 9.34 -3.33 24.05
N TYR A 194 8.25 -3.86 23.46
CA TYR A 194 7.48 -4.90 24.12
C TYR A 194 8.46 -6.03 24.48
N LYS A 195 8.66 -6.25 25.75
CA LYS A 195 9.29 -7.49 26.21
C LYS A 195 8.26 -8.59 26.05
N ASP A 196 8.70 -9.68 25.44
CA ASP A 196 7.92 -10.86 25.15
C ASP A 196 6.70 -11.04 26.04
N ALA A 197 5.55 -11.32 25.43
CA ALA A 197 4.28 -11.58 26.12
C ALA A 197 4.32 -12.85 27.01
N GLU A 198 5.49 -13.46 27.23
CA GLU A 198 5.69 -14.66 28.05
C GLU A 198 5.68 -14.46 29.55
N GLN A 199 5.44 -13.25 30.05
CA GLN A 199 5.28 -13.04 31.49
C GLN A 199 3.92 -12.44 31.84
N GLY A 200 2.87 -13.15 31.47
CA GLY A 200 1.60 -13.02 32.19
C GLY A 200 1.82 -13.36 33.67
N PRO A 201 1.15 -12.69 34.61
CA PRO A 201 1.33 -12.95 36.02
C PRO A 201 1.07 -14.43 36.31
N LYS A 202 2.07 -15.13 36.82
CA LYS A 202 1.88 -16.46 37.45
C LYS A 202 0.90 -16.25 38.58
N GLN A 203 -0.31 -16.77 38.44
CA GLN A 203 -1.25 -16.89 39.52
C GLN A 203 -0.62 -17.80 40.57
N GLU A 204 -0.30 -17.25 41.72
CA GLU A 204 -0.14 -18.01 42.96
C GLU A 204 -1.51 -18.34 43.55
#